data_7b15adeef17c6b01400531dd438a8892
#
_entry.id   7b15adeef17c6b01400531dd438a8892
#
_cell.length_a   1.000
_cell.length_b   1.000
_cell.length_c   1.000
_cell.angle_alpha   90.00
_cell.angle_beta   90.00
_cell.angle_gamma   90.00
#
_symmetry.space_group_name_H-M   'P 1'
#
loop_
_entity.id
_entity.type
_entity.pdbx_description
1 polymer ?
#
loop_
_entity_poly.entity_id
_entity_poly.type
_entity_poly.pdbx_seq_one_letter_code
_entity_poly.pdbx_strand_id
1 'polypeptide(L)'
;MKKCCKNVNILADDFIEDPIYEALDEKWKRPDVAKYLHGRTSSMSLQAMKRLLRDTDERDLMVSGLVRTVAESLRYEIRNRELKVEPIQYGWRRDGINGKLREVGVESVKQLILDEIASEGLDELWRRKLGYHQYASIKGKGQLGGKRAIEHQIRKKYAQSRYAWKGDVRKCYPSVDTRKLKRMLEHDVKNEVLLYLVFFLIGTYKQGLNIGSGLSQFLCNYYLSKAYVYVLSLHKTRKHRDGTTESKRLVFFCIFYMDDILLIGAREADVKRAARALEKYLLKEYGLTIKPDADLFPIDYRIKTGNKYENYREKDKAERRGKPIDMMGYVIYRDHTEIRSKIFLRARRAYSVAWYCMKNRVEIPLEIAYKCTSYYGGFKHTDSKYVKDKYNIDAVCAAAKRRISKHAKSEIYGTSARSALAACQ
;
A
#
# COMPACT_ATOMS: atom_id res chain seq x y z
N MET A 1 -23.42 -18.25 -5.21
CA MET A 1 -22.88 -16.99 -5.80
C MET A 1 -22.18 -17.34 -7.11
N LYS A 2 -22.31 -16.48 -8.16
CA LYS A 2 -21.53 -16.71 -9.42
C LYS A 2 -20.06 -16.56 -9.13
N LYS A 3 -19.25 -17.54 -9.59
CA LYS A 3 -17.78 -17.47 -9.53
C LYS A 3 -17.26 -16.36 -10.43
N CYS A 4 -16.15 -15.75 -10.02
CA CYS A 4 -15.44 -14.70 -10.76
C CYS A 4 -14.45 -15.27 -11.78
N CYS A 5 -13.91 -14.40 -12.63
CA CYS A 5 -12.82 -14.66 -13.57
C CYS A 5 -13.11 -15.81 -14.57
N LYS A 6 -14.39 -16.00 -14.94
CA LYS A 6 -14.77 -17.07 -15.87
C LYS A 6 -14.22 -16.84 -17.28
N ASN A 7 -14.26 -15.58 -17.74
CA ASN A 7 -13.97 -15.20 -19.12
C ASN A 7 -12.56 -14.64 -19.31
N VAL A 8 -11.76 -14.62 -18.25
CA VAL A 8 -10.37 -14.14 -18.31
C VAL A 8 -9.53 -15.19 -19.03
N ASN A 9 -8.82 -14.81 -20.09
CA ASN A 9 -7.83 -15.66 -20.77
C ASN A 9 -6.42 -15.10 -20.49
N ILE A 10 -5.81 -15.54 -19.40
CA ILE A 10 -4.43 -15.11 -19.02
C ILE A 10 -3.35 -15.60 -20.02
N LEU A 11 -3.73 -16.43 -21.00
CA LEU A 11 -2.83 -16.94 -22.02
C LEU A 11 -2.99 -16.20 -23.37
N ALA A 12 -3.89 -15.20 -23.45
CA ALA A 12 -4.02 -14.39 -24.67
C ALA A 12 -2.78 -13.49 -24.84
N ASP A 13 -2.46 -13.17 -26.11
CA ASP A 13 -1.25 -12.41 -26.44
C ASP A 13 -1.29 -11.02 -25.83
N ASP A 14 -2.36 -10.30 -26.06
CA ASP A 14 -2.64 -8.97 -25.53
C ASP A 14 -2.72 -8.95 -24.00
N PHE A 15 -3.23 -10.02 -23.39
CA PHE A 15 -3.34 -10.08 -21.93
C PHE A 15 -1.98 -10.25 -21.23
N ILE A 16 -1.08 -11.10 -21.74
CA ILE A 16 0.15 -11.48 -21.03
C ILE A 16 1.27 -10.44 -21.17
N GLU A 17 1.24 -9.62 -22.23
CA GLU A 17 2.25 -8.60 -22.52
C GLU A 17 2.13 -7.39 -21.56
N ASP A 18 0.92 -6.88 -21.32
CA ASP A 18 0.69 -5.71 -20.46
C ASP A 18 1.22 -5.89 -19.03
N PRO A 19 0.94 -7.00 -18.30
CA PRO A 19 1.54 -7.28 -17.00
C PRO A 19 3.06 -7.31 -16.98
N ILE A 20 3.72 -7.70 -18.10
CA ILE A 20 5.19 -7.67 -18.18
C ILE A 20 5.69 -6.22 -18.16
N TYR A 21 5.03 -5.32 -18.91
CA TYR A 21 5.35 -3.91 -18.88
C TYR A 21 5.11 -3.32 -17.47
N GLU A 22 3.97 -3.60 -16.85
CA GLU A 22 3.65 -3.10 -15.50
C GLU A 22 4.62 -3.65 -14.44
N ALA A 23 4.95 -4.94 -14.49
CA ALA A 23 5.90 -5.56 -13.57
C ALA A 23 7.31 -4.96 -13.66
N LEU A 24 7.73 -4.56 -14.86
CA LEU A 24 9.05 -4.01 -15.13
C LEU A 24 9.08 -2.48 -15.15
N ASP A 25 7.95 -1.80 -15.00
CA ASP A 25 7.91 -0.34 -14.90
C ASP A 25 8.84 0.16 -13.80
N GLU A 26 9.58 1.24 -14.07
CA GLU A 26 10.65 1.80 -13.23
C GLU A 26 11.81 0.81 -12.89
N LYS A 27 11.75 -0.46 -13.31
CA LYS A 27 12.74 -1.51 -12.99
C LYS A 27 13.64 -1.90 -14.16
N TRP A 28 13.38 -1.41 -15.37
CA TRP A 28 14.13 -1.75 -16.57
C TRP A 28 15.65 -1.62 -16.41
N LYS A 29 16.13 -0.63 -15.65
CA LYS A 29 17.56 -0.36 -15.41
C LYS A 29 18.22 -1.31 -14.40
N ARG A 30 17.47 -2.22 -13.78
CA ARG A 30 17.99 -3.16 -12.78
C ARG A 30 18.86 -4.23 -13.44
N PRO A 31 20.02 -4.58 -12.83
CA PRO A 31 20.92 -5.60 -13.40
C PRO A 31 20.30 -7.00 -13.51
N ASP A 32 19.40 -7.35 -12.58
CA ASP A 32 18.69 -8.63 -12.59
C ASP A 32 17.64 -8.71 -13.71
N VAL A 33 16.99 -7.60 -14.07
CA VAL A 33 16.11 -7.51 -15.25
C VAL A 33 16.92 -7.73 -16.52
N ALA A 34 18.07 -7.07 -16.67
CA ALA A 34 18.93 -7.27 -17.82
C ALA A 34 19.42 -8.73 -17.95
N LYS A 35 19.78 -9.36 -16.82
CA LYS A 35 20.18 -10.79 -16.79
C LYS A 35 19.03 -11.71 -17.18
N TYR A 36 17.83 -11.43 -16.68
CA TYR A 36 16.63 -12.21 -16.97
C TYR A 36 16.26 -12.17 -18.46
N LEU A 37 16.25 -10.98 -19.06
CA LEU A 37 15.93 -10.79 -20.48
C LEU A 37 17.03 -11.38 -21.39
N HIS A 38 18.31 -11.14 -21.05
CA HIS A 38 19.44 -11.73 -21.79
C HIS A 38 19.37 -13.27 -21.83
N GLY A 39 18.99 -13.92 -20.74
CA GLY A 39 18.87 -15.39 -20.71
C GLY A 39 17.75 -15.97 -21.61
N ARG A 40 16.93 -15.10 -22.21
CA ARG A 40 15.82 -15.48 -23.14
C ARG A 40 16.05 -15.04 -24.58
N THR A 41 17.09 -14.30 -24.83
CA THR A 41 17.44 -13.81 -26.18
C THR A 41 18.89 -14.18 -26.47
N SER A 42 19.15 -14.95 -27.52
CA SER A 42 20.51 -15.29 -27.96
C SER A 42 21.18 -14.20 -28.80
N SER A 43 20.50 -13.09 -29.08
CA SER A 43 20.89 -12.14 -30.12
C SER A 43 21.86 -11.03 -29.67
N MET A 44 22.08 -10.83 -28.37
CA MET A 44 22.96 -9.78 -27.88
C MET A 44 23.68 -10.18 -26.59
N SER A 45 24.85 -9.54 -26.31
CA SER A 45 25.59 -9.76 -25.06
C SER A 45 24.85 -9.15 -23.86
N LEU A 46 25.13 -9.66 -22.64
CA LEU A 46 24.57 -9.09 -21.40
C LEU A 46 24.93 -7.59 -21.24
N GLN A 47 26.09 -7.20 -21.74
CA GLN A 47 26.55 -5.82 -21.65
C GLN A 47 25.75 -4.90 -22.59
N ALA A 48 25.47 -5.38 -23.82
CA ALA A 48 24.57 -4.71 -24.77
C ALA A 48 23.15 -4.60 -24.22
N MET A 49 22.61 -5.67 -23.62
CA MET A 49 21.29 -5.65 -22.96
C MET A 49 21.22 -4.60 -21.83
N LYS A 50 22.25 -4.54 -20.97
CA LYS A 50 22.29 -3.52 -19.91
C LYS A 50 22.35 -2.09 -20.47
N ARG A 51 22.98 -1.87 -21.61
CA ARG A 51 23.05 -0.57 -22.29
C ARG A 51 21.70 -0.20 -22.88
N LEU A 52 21.09 -1.09 -23.63
CA LEU A 52 19.75 -0.95 -24.23
C LEU A 52 18.70 -0.56 -23.18
N LEU A 53 18.62 -1.26 -22.06
CA LEU A 53 17.61 -1.03 -21.04
C LEU A 53 17.83 0.27 -20.23
N ARG A 54 18.99 0.91 -20.36
CA ARG A 54 19.28 2.22 -19.73
C ARG A 54 18.89 3.40 -20.61
N ASP A 55 19.00 3.25 -21.92
CA ASP A 55 18.56 4.22 -22.89
C ASP A 55 17.05 4.10 -23.09
N THR A 56 16.31 5.19 -22.86
CA THR A 56 14.85 5.17 -22.94
C THR A 56 14.36 5.04 -24.38
N ASP A 57 15.01 5.69 -25.32
CA ASP A 57 14.57 5.77 -26.71
C ASP A 57 14.87 4.46 -27.46
N GLU A 58 16.09 3.92 -27.30
CA GLU A 58 16.44 2.59 -27.83
C GLU A 58 15.60 1.48 -27.22
N ARG A 59 15.36 1.56 -25.89
CA ARG A 59 14.53 0.58 -25.19
C ARG A 59 13.13 0.53 -25.74
N ASP A 60 12.47 1.68 -25.89
CA ASP A 60 11.07 1.74 -26.31
C ASP A 60 10.86 1.21 -27.72
N LEU A 61 11.87 1.30 -28.58
CA LEU A 61 11.86 0.69 -29.92
C LEU A 61 12.03 -0.85 -29.90
N MET A 62 12.88 -1.40 -29.05
CA MET A 62 13.25 -2.82 -29.07
C MET A 62 12.56 -3.69 -28.02
N VAL A 63 12.00 -3.06 -26.98
CA VAL A 63 11.46 -3.78 -25.82
C VAL A 63 10.25 -4.64 -26.19
N SER A 64 9.46 -4.25 -27.20
CA SER A 64 8.27 -5.01 -27.64
C SER A 64 8.62 -6.43 -28.07
N GLY A 65 9.70 -6.60 -28.83
CA GLY A 65 10.17 -7.94 -29.24
C GLY A 65 10.65 -8.77 -28.05
N LEU A 66 11.35 -8.15 -27.10
CA LEU A 66 11.77 -8.82 -25.87
C LEU A 66 10.59 -9.26 -24.99
N VAL A 67 9.60 -8.39 -24.85
CA VAL A 67 8.37 -8.68 -24.08
C VAL A 67 7.61 -9.82 -24.72
N ARG A 68 7.45 -9.82 -26.05
CA ARG A 68 6.80 -10.90 -26.78
C ARG A 68 7.51 -12.25 -26.55
N THR A 69 8.82 -12.30 -26.64
CA THR A 69 9.62 -13.52 -26.39
C THR A 69 9.41 -14.03 -24.95
N VAL A 70 9.39 -13.12 -23.99
CA VAL A 70 9.10 -13.48 -22.58
C VAL A 70 7.66 -13.99 -22.44
N ALA A 71 6.70 -13.32 -23.05
CA ALA A 71 5.28 -13.69 -23.02
C ALA A 71 5.05 -15.09 -23.59
N GLU A 72 5.65 -15.40 -24.75
CA GLU A 72 5.58 -16.73 -25.38
C GLU A 72 6.14 -17.82 -24.45
N SER A 73 7.31 -17.60 -23.86
CA SER A 73 7.91 -18.54 -22.92
C SER A 73 7.01 -18.76 -21.69
N LEU A 74 6.50 -17.68 -21.08
CA LEU A 74 5.65 -17.79 -19.90
C LEU A 74 4.31 -18.46 -20.22
N ARG A 75 3.72 -18.15 -21.38
CA ARG A 75 2.51 -18.78 -21.87
C ARG A 75 2.66 -20.29 -22.00
N TYR A 76 3.78 -20.73 -22.61
CA TYR A 76 4.11 -22.15 -22.73
C TYR A 76 4.20 -22.82 -21.36
N GLU A 77 4.98 -22.24 -20.44
CA GLU A 77 5.17 -22.80 -19.11
C GLU A 77 3.87 -22.84 -18.27
N ILE A 78 3.03 -21.80 -18.36
CA ILE A 78 1.73 -21.76 -17.65
C ILE A 78 0.78 -22.82 -18.22
N ARG A 79 0.68 -22.91 -19.57
CA ARG A 79 -0.21 -23.85 -20.26
C ARG A 79 0.14 -25.30 -19.94
N ASN A 80 1.43 -25.63 -19.94
CA ASN A 80 1.93 -26.99 -19.71
C ASN A 80 2.11 -27.31 -18.22
N ARG A 81 1.86 -26.36 -17.31
CA ARG A 81 2.08 -26.50 -15.87
C ARG A 81 3.53 -26.80 -15.51
N GLU A 82 4.48 -26.24 -16.25
CA GLU A 82 5.93 -26.44 -16.09
C GLU A 82 6.63 -25.24 -15.45
N LEU A 83 5.89 -24.40 -14.72
CA LEU A 83 6.43 -23.21 -14.08
C LEU A 83 7.58 -23.55 -13.12
N LYS A 84 8.69 -22.83 -13.29
CA LYS A 84 9.82 -22.87 -12.38
C LYS A 84 10.28 -21.44 -12.11
N VAL A 85 10.51 -21.10 -10.85
CA VAL A 85 11.05 -19.81 -10.42
C VAL A 85 12.22 -20.02 -9.49
N GLU A 86 13.11 -19.05 -9.43
CA GLU A 86 14.20 -19.05 -8.46
C GLU A 86 13.62 -18.92 -7.03
N PRO A 87 14.23 -19.57 -6.03
CA PRO A 87 13.79 -19.44 -4.64
C PRO A 87 13.81 -17.98 -4.17
N ILE A 88 12.78 -17.58 -3.43
CA ILE A 88 12.69 -16.25 -2.83
C ILE A 88 13.84 -16.06 -1.83
N GLN A 89 14.57 -14.97 -1.98
CA GLN A 89 15.67 -14.63 -1.07
C GLN A 89 15.14 -13.78 0.09
N TYR A 90 15.12 -14.36 1.29
CA TYR A 90 14.66 -13.67 2.50
C TYR A 90 15.79 -12.89 3.16
N GLY A 91 15.51 -11.64 3.51
CA GLY A 91 16.46 -10.76 4.19
C GLY A 91 15.77 -9.85 5.20
N TRP A 92 16.50 -9.51 6.28
CA TRP A 92 16.01 -8.59 7.28
C TRP A 92 16.19 -7.13 6.84
N ARG A 93 15.11 -6.39 6.81
CA ARG A 93 15.13 -4.96 6.48
C ARG A 93 14.52 -4.13 7.60
N ARG A 94 15.13 -2.98 7.88
CA ARG A 94 14.54 -2.02 8.82
C ARG A 94 13.46 -1.20 8.13
N ASP A 95 12.27 -1.20 8.71
CA ASP A 95 11.20 -0.29 8.33
C ASP A 95 11.68 1.16 8.47
N GLY A 96 11.57 1.94 7.39
CA GLY A 96 12.10 3.31 7.32
C GLY A 96 11.54 4.28 8.35
N ILE A 97 10.33 4.04 8.85
CA ILE A 97 9.62 4.96 9.74
C ILE A 97 9.87 4.60 11.22
N ASN A 98 9.72 3.35 11.59
CA ASN A 98 9.76 2.90 12.98
C ASN A 98 11.08 2.20 13.36
N GLY A 99 11.94 1.89 12.38
CA GLY A 99 13.16 1.11 12.59
C GLY A 99 12.90 -0.35 12.92
N LYS A 100 11.67 -0.83 12.77
CA LYS A 100 11.29 -2.21 13.06
C LYS A 100 11.88 -3.15 12.01
N LEU A 101 12.53 -4.21 12.46
CA LEU A 101 13.03 -5.27 11.60
C LEU A 101 11.87 -6.11 11.05
N ARG A 102 11.88 -6.31 9.73
CA ARG A 102 10.95 -7.18 9.02
C ARG A 102 11.72 -8.12 8.11
N GLU A 103 11.34 -9.39 8.10
CA GLU A 103 11.81 -10.33 7.09
C GLU A 103 11.05 -10.05 5.80
N VAL A 104 11.77 -9.70 4.74
CA VAL A 104 11.22 -9.35 3.43
C VAL A 104 11.76 -10.35 2.43
N GLY A 105 10.89 -10.99 1.67
CA GLY A 105 11.28 -11.88 0.58
C GLY A 105 11.45 -11.09 -0.72
N VAL A 106 12.63 -11.19 -1.32
CA VAL A 106 12.95 -10.63 -2.63
C VAL A 106 12.70 -11.69 -3.68
N GLU A 107 11.75 -11.41 -4.55
CA GLU A 107 11.34 -12.30 -5.64
C GLU A 107 12.23 -12.13 -6.87
N SER A 108 12.37 -13.18 -7.66
CA SER A 108 13.03 -13.11 -8.97
C SER A 108 12.20 -12.28 -9.95
N VAL A 109 12.84 -11.78 -11.00
CA VAL A 109 12.16 -10.99 -12.04
C VAL A 109 11.01 -11.79 -12.68
N LYS A 110 11.22 -13.09 -12.91
CA LYS A 110 10.16 -13.97 -13.42
C LYS A 110 8.97 -14.03 -12.48
N GLN A 111 9.21 -14.14 -11.19
CA GLN A 111 8.13 -14.19 -10.20
C GLN A 111 7.39 -12.86 -10.10
N LEU A 112 8.07 -11.72 -10.16
CA LEU A 112 7.43 -10.39 -10.23
C LEU A 112 6.45 -10.30 -11.41
N ILE A 113 6.86 -10.80 -12.59
CA ILE A 113 6.00 -10.81 -13.78
C ILE A 113 4.80 -11.74 -13.58
N LEU A 114 5.02 -12.96 -13.06
CA LEU A 114 3.94 -13.91 -12.78
C LEU A 114 2.95 -13.38 -11.72
N ASP A 115 3.44 -12.66 -10.71
CA ASP A 115 2.61 -11.99 -9.70
C ASP A 115 1.68 -10.96 -10.36
N GLU A 116 2.19 -10.18 -11.33
CA GLU A 116 1.39 -9.18 -12.04
C GLU A 116 0.35 -9.84 -12.95
N ILE A 117 0.72 -10.88 -13.72
CA ILE A 117 -0.23 -11.67 -14.52
C ILE A 117 -1.34 -12.26 -13.64
N ALA A 118 -1.00 -12.80 -12.48
CA ALA A 118 -1.96 -13.33 -11.54
C ALA A 118 -2.87 -12.24 -10.95
N SER A 119 -2.31 -11.08 -10.63
CA SER A 119 -3.05 -9.94 -10.06
C SER A 119 -4.04 -9.37 -11.06
N GLU A 120 -3.64 -9.17 -12.30
CA GLU A 120 -4.51 -8.71 -13.38
C GLU A 120 -5.60 -9.75 -13.69
N GLY A 121 -5.23 -11.04 -13.75
CA GLY A 121 -6.19 -12.13 -13.94
C GLY A 121 -7.25 -12.23 -12.85
N LEU A 122 -6.94 -11.77 -11.63
CA LEU A 122 -7.85 -11.72 -10.48
C LEU A 122 -8.61 -10.39 -10.35
N ASP A 123 -8.46 -9.42 -11.27
CA ASP A 123 -9.05 -8.07 -11.13
C ASP A 123 -10.57 -8.11 -10.89
N GLU A 124 -11.32 -8.98 -11.60
CA GLU A 124 -12.75 -9.17 -11.35
C GLU A 124 -13.04 -9.62 -9.90
N LEU A 125 -12.20 -10.50 -9.34
CA LEU A 125 -12.32 -10.94 -7.95
C LEU A 125 -12.13 -9.79 -6.99
N TRP A 126 -11.10 -8.98 -7.21
CA TRP A 126 -10.82 -7.80 -6.37
C TRP A 126 -11.99 -6.82 -6.37
N ARG A 127 -12.49 -6.45 -7.54
CA ARG A 127 -13.62 -5.53 -7.69
C ARG A 127 -14.87 -6.02 -7.00
N ARG A 128 -15.15 -7.34 -7.01
CA ARG A 128 -16.38 -7.91 -6.46
C ARG A 128 -16.31 -8.26 -4.98
N LYS A 129 -15.13 -8.61 -4.46
CA LYS A 129 -15.01 -9.18 -3.12
C LYS A 129 -14.38 -8.24 -2.11
N LEU A 130 -13.55 -7.29 -2.55
CA LEU A 130 -12.96 -6.35 -1.62
C LEU A 130 -13.99 -5.34 -1.14
N GLY A 131 -13.93 -5.05 0.15
CA GLY A 131 -14.80 -4.06 0.77
C GLY A 131 -14.52 -2.65 0.28
N TYR A 132 -15.56 -1.82 0.26
CA TYR A 132 -15.46 -0.43 -0.22
C TYR A 132 -14.36 0.36 0.49
N HIS A 133 -14.20 0.18 1.80
CA HIS A 133 -13.18 0.84 2.63
C HIS A 133 -11.98 -0.06 2.96
N GLN A 134 -11.60 -0.96 2.05
CA GLN A 134 -10.28 -1.55 2.02
C GLN A 134 -9.40 -0.73 1.06
N TYR A 135 -8.28 -0.18 1.54
CA TYR A 135 -7.54 0.86 0.81
C TYR A 135 -6.11 0.51 0.44
N ALA A 136 -5.46 -0.38 1.14
CA ALA A 136 -4.05 -0.66 0.92
C ALA A 136 -3.84 -1.40 -0.40
N SER A 137 -2.86 -0.95 -1.18
CA SER A 137 -2.40 -1.60 -2.43
C SER A 137 -3.52 -1.89 -3.44
N ILE A 138 -4.53 -1.05 -3.50
CA ILE A 138 -5.62 -1.13 -4.47
C ILE A 138 -5.51 0.08 -5.39
N LYS A 139 -5.46 -0.16 -6.72
CA LYS A 139 -5.37 0.88 -7.75
C LYS A 139 -6.47 1.95 -7.52
N GLY A 140 -6.10 3.21 -7.48
CA GLY A 140 -7.03 4.33 -7.25
C GLY A 140 -7.44 4.59 -5.79
N LYS A 141 -7.00 3.78 -4.82
CA LYS A 141 -7.33 3.97 -3.40
C LYS A 141 -6.12 4.48 -2.58
N GLY A 142 -5.34 3.62 -1.97
CA GLY A 142 -4.12 3.98 -1.22
C GLY A 142 -4.34 4.81 0.05
N GLN A 143 -3.23 5.32 0.60
CA GLN A 143 -3.22 6.08 1.87
C GLN A 143 -4.08 7.36 1.81
N LEU A 144 -4.01 8.08 0.70
CA LEU A 144 -4.75 9.34 0.53
C LEU A 144 -6.26 9.10 0.45
N GLY A 145 -6.68 8.03 -0.23
CA GLY A 145 -8.07 7.63 -0.30
C GLY A 145 -8.65 7.28 1.08
N GLY A 146 -7.91 6.46 1.85
CA GLY A 146 -8.28 6.10 3.21
C GLY A 146 -8.34 7.30 4.15
N LYS A 147 -7.34 8.20 4.10
CA LYS A 147 -7.33 9.47 4.83
C LYS A 147 -8.61 10.29 4.54
N ARG A 148 -8.92 10.52 3.28
CA ARG A 148 -10.12 11.29 2.87
C ARG A 148 -11.41 10.64 3.36
N ALA A 149 -11.51 9.32 3.34
CA ALA A 149 -12.68 8.60 3.83
C ALA A 149 -12.87 8.78 5.34
N ILE A 150 -11.78 8.74 6.13
CA ILE A 150 -11.84 8.98 7.57
C ILE A 150 -12.23 10.44 7.84
N GLU A 151 -11.59 11.42 7.17
CA GLU A 151 -11.93 12.84 7.29
C GLU A 151 -13.40 13.09 7.00
N HIS A 152 -13.92 12.56 5.90
CA HIS A 152 -15.33 12.68 5.54
C HIS A 152 -16.23 12.10 6.63
N GLN A 153 -15.93 10.90 7.13
CA GLN A 153 -16.74 10.24 8.15
C GLN A 153 -16.79 11.06 9.45
N ILE A 154 -15.64 11.47 10.00
CA ILE A 154 -15.60 12.12 11.32
C ILE A 154 -16.04 13.59 11.27
N ARG A 155 -15.86 14.28 10.13
CA ARG A 155 -16.23 15.69 9.98
C ARG A 155 -17.69 15.87 9.57
N LYS A 156 -18.20 15.03 8.65
CA LYS A 156 -19.57 15.17 8.13
C LYS A 156 -20.62 14.35 8.87
N LYS A 157 -20.23 13.25 9.53
CA LYS A 157 -21.15 12.33 10.21
C LYS A 157 -20.87 12.29 11.72
N TYR A 158 -20.90 13.45 12.37
CA TYR A 158 -20.50 13.62 13.76
C TYR A 158 -21.24 12.68 14.72
N ALA A 159 -22.57 12.61 14.65
CA ALA A 159 -23.40 11.80 15.54
C ALA A 159 -23.08 10.28 15.45
N GLN A 160 -22.64 9.82 14.28
CA GLN A 160 -22.27 8.44 14.03
C GLN A 160 -20.77 8.14 14.36
N SER A 161 -19.99 9.18 14.65
CA SER A 161 -18.52 9.11 14.74
C SER A 161 -18.01 9.66 16.07
N ARG A 162 -18.58 9.19 17.18
CA ARG A 162 -18.19 9.65 18.52
C ARG A 162 -17.05 8.83 19.11
N TYR A 163 -16.98 7.55 18.82
CA TYR A 163 -15.98 6.61 19.34
C TYR A 163 -15.32 5.84 18.22
N ALA A 164 -14.04 5.57 18.39
CA ALA A 164 -13.26 4.72 17.51
C ALA A 164 -12.58 3.61 18.30
N TRP A 165 -12.51 2.45 17.69
CA TRP A 165 -11.57 1.39 18.08
C TRP A 165 -10.58 1.19 16.99
N LYS A 166 -9.30 1.12 17.35
CA LYS A 166 -8.19 0.86 16.44
C LYS A 166 -7.38 -0.33 16.93
N GLY A 167 -7.10 -1.26 16.02
CA GLY A 167 -6.27 -2.43 16.31
C GLY A 167 -5.54 -2.95 15.09
N ASP A 168 -4.39 -3.56 15.30
CA ASP A 168 -3.58 -4.19 14.28
C ASP A 168 -3.65 -5.73 14.38
N VAL A 169 -3.73 -6.41 13.24
CA VAL A 169 -3.57 -7.87 13.19
C VAL A 169 -2.10 -8.24 13.43
N ARG A 170 -1.86 -9.12 14.40
CA ARG A 170 -0.50 -9.56 14.75
C ARG A 170 0.08 -10.41 13.63
N LYS A 171 1.27 -10.02 13.12
CA LYS A 171 2.01 -10.75 12.07
C LYS A 171 1.11 -11.19 10.89
N CYS A 172 0.26 -10.30 10.38
CA CYS A 172 -0.81 -10.63 9.43
C CYS A 172 -0.34 -11.53 8.29
N TYR A 173 0.65 -11.11 7.50
CA TYR A 173 1.15 -11.85 6.33
C TYR A 173 1.63 -13.27 6.64
N PRO A 174 2.57 -13.50 7.57
CA PRO A 174 3.03 -14.86 7.87
C PRO A 174 1.99 -15.70 8.60
N SER A 175 0.91 -15.10 9.14
CA SER A 175 -0.16 -15.81 9.83
C SER A 175 -1.34 -16.19 8.93
N VAL A 176 -1.32 -15.84 7.64
CA VAL A 176 -2.35 -16.28 6.68
C VAL A 176 -2.26 -17.80 6.49
N ASP A 177 -3.36 -18.50 6.75
CA ASP A 177 -3.49 -19.92 6.39
C ASP A 177 -3.67 -20.07 4.88
N THR A 178 -2.60 -20.45 4.18
CA THR A 178 -2.60 -20.61 2.73
C THR A 178 -3.56 -21.70 2.23
N ARG A 179 -3.82 -22.74 3.03
CA ARG A 179 -4.80 -23.79 2.70
C ARG A 179 -6.21 -23.21 2.70
N LYS A 180 -6.54 -22.41 3.71
CA LYS A 180 -7.84 -21.70 3.76
C LYS A 180 -7.96 -20.70 2.62
N LEU A 181 -6.90 -19.93 2.34
CA LEU A 181 -6.87 -18.98 1.23
C LEU A 181 -7.11 -19.67 -0.12
N LYS A 182 -6.45 -20.80 -0.38
CA LYS A 182 -6.67 -21.58 -1.60
C LYS A 182 -8.11 -22.06 -1.73
N ARG A 183 -8.71 -22.59 -0.66
CA ARG A 183 -10.15 -22.95 -0.65
C ARG A 183 -11.09 -21.78 -0.92
N MET A 184 -10.77 -20.59 -0.40
CA MET A 184 -11.55 -19.39 -0.68
C MET A 184 -11.46 -19.01 -2.17
N LEU A 185 -10.28 -19.11 -2.77
CA LEU A 185 -10.06 -18.85 -4.20
C LEU A 185 -10.78 -19.89 -5.07
N GLU A 186 -10.69 -21.18 -4.76
CA GLU A 186 -11.43 -22.25 -5.46
C GLU A 186 -12.94 -22.05 -5.42
N HIS A 187 -13.45 -21.56 -4.30
CA HIS A 187 -14.87 -21.24 -4.16
C HIS A 187 -15.29 -20.05 -5.05
N ASP A 188 -14.45 -19.02 -5.14
CA ASP A 188 -14.83 -17.74 -5.74
C ASP A 188 -14.36 -17.56 -7.19
N VAL A 189 -13.29 -18.24 -7.63
CA VAL A 189 -12.72 -18.17 -8.97
C VAL A 189 -13.09 -19.42 -9.77
N LYS A 190 -13.40 -19.23 -11.06
CA LYS A 190 -13.76 -20.35 -11.97
C LYS A 190 -12.60 -20.78 -12.86
N ASN A 191 -11.69 -19.90 -13.21
CA ASN A 191 -10.60 -20.14 -14.15
C ASN A 191 -9.52 -21.05 -13.54
N GLU A 192 -9.39 -22.27 -14.03
CA GLU A 192 -8.45 -23.26 -13.49
C GLU A 192 -6.99 -22.94 -13.81
N VAL A 193 -6.71 -22.33 -14.97
CA VAL A 193 -5.35 -21.91 -15.36
C VAL A 193 -4.86 -20.80 -14.44
N LEU A 194 -5.73 -19.83 -14.14
CA LEU A 194 -5.46 -18.76 -13.20
C LEU A 194 -5.27 -19.30 -11.78
N LEU A 195 -6.12 -20.24 -11.34
CA LEU A 195 -5.97 -20.89 -10.03
C LEU A 195 -4.65 -21.64 -9.93
N TYR A 196 -4.25 -22.36 -10.98
CA TYR A 196 -2.95 -23.03 -11.04
C TYR A 196 -1.80 -22.02 -10.82
N LEU A 197 -1.78 -20.91 -11.58
CA LEU A 197 -0.77 -19.87 -11.46
C LEU A 197 -0.70 -19.31 -10.03
N VAL A 198 -1.85 -18.91 -9.48
CA VAL A 198 -1.91 -18.34 -8.12
C VAL A 198 -1.48 -19.34 -7.06
N PHE A 199 -1.86 -20.62 -7.19
CA PHE A 199 -1.46 -21.66 -6.23
C PHE A 199 0.00 -22.01 -6.33
N PHE A 200 0.57 -21.98 -7.53
CA PHE A 200 2.02 -22.12 -7.73
C PHE A 200 2.75 -21.00 -7.00
N LEU A 201 2.38 -19.74 -7.21
CA LEU A 201 3.00 -18.57 -6.58
C LEU A 201 2.89 -18.61 -5.05
N ILE A 202 1.71 -18.90 -4.49
CA ILE A 202 1.54 -19.10 -3.04
C ILE A 202 2.43 -20.23 -2.51
N GLY A 203 2.66 -21.26 -3.31
CA GLY A 203 3.51 -22.40 -2.98
C GLY A 203 5.00 -22.06 -2.86
N THR A 204 5.45 -20.94 -3.44
CA THR A 204 6.86 -20.49 -3.34
C THR A 204 7.17 -19.78 -2.02
N TYR A 205 6.16 -19.35 -1.27
CA TYR A 205 6.34 -18.60 -0.03
C TYR A 205 6.75 -19.52 1.13
N LYS A 206 7.69 -19.06 1.93
CA LYS A 206 8.21 -19.78 3.10
C LYS A 206 7.11 -20.06 4.14
N GLN A 207 6.25 -19.06 4.41
CA GLN A 207 5.17 -19.14 5.40
C GLN A 207 4.12 -18.05 5.11
N GLY A 208 2.84 -18.44 5.06
CA GLY A 208 1.74 -17.52 4.84
C GLY A 208 1.89 -16.77 3.51
N LEU A 209 1.87 -15.44 3.57
CA LEU A 209 2.10 -14.56 2.42
C LEU A 209 3.46 -13.86 2.53
N ASN A 210 4.09 -13.61 1.39
CA ASN A 210 5.40 -12.97 1.33
C ASN A 210 5.28 -11.44 1.51
N ILE A 211 6.05 -10.89 2.47
CA ILE A 211 6.21 -9.44 2.59
C ILE A 211 7.20 -9.00 1.50
N GLY A 212 6.70 -8.25 0.52
CA GLY A 212 7.46 -7.78 -0.65
C GLY A 212 6.83 -8.17 -1.99
N SER A 213 5.91 -9.14 -2.01
CA SER A 213 5.13 -9.51 -3.18
C SER A 213 3.94 -8.57 -3.40
N GLY A 214 3.73 -8.14 -4.64
CA GLY A 214 2.55 -7.39 -5.06
C GLY A 214 1.28 -8.22 -4.90
N LEU A 215 1.27 -9.45 -5.40
CA LEU A 215 0.15 -10.38 -5.30
C LEU A 215 -0.24 -10.67 -3.85
N SER A 216 0.73 -10.82 -2.95
CA SER A 216 0.48 -11.05 -1.52
C SER A 216 -0.35 -9.94 -0.87
N GLN A 217 -0.22 -8.71 -1.33
CA GLN A 217 -0.98 -7.57 -0.81
C GLN A 217 -2.46 -7.68 -1.18
N PHE A 218 -2.77 -8.04 -2.41
CA PHE A 218 -4.15 -8.29 -2.85
C PHE A 218 -4.75 -9.51 -2.14
N LEU A 219 -4.01 -10.60 -2.05
CA LEU A 219 -4.44 -11.81 -1.37
C LEU A 219 -4.72 -11.58 0.12
N CYS A 220 -3.92 -10.75 0.80
CA CYS A 220 -4.17 -10.38 2.19
C CYS A 220 -5.47 -9.59 2.35
N ASN A 221 -5.72 -8.60 1.49
CA ASN A 221 -6.98 -7.86 1.48
C ASN A 221 -8.18 -8.78 1.20
N TYR A 222 -8.04 -9.69 0.25
CA TYR A 222 -9.09 -10.67 -0.08
C TYR A 222 -9.35 -11.61 1.11
N TYR A 223 -8.31 -12.11 1.74
CA TYR A 223 -8.41 -12.98 2.90
C TYR A 223 -9.22 -12.33 4.04
N LEU A 224 -9.01 -11.03 4.28
CA LEU A 224 -9.70 -10.24 5.29
C LEU A 224 -11.07 -9.68 4.85
N SER A 225 -11.45 -9.82 3.58
CA SER A 225 -12.67 -9.19 3.04
C SER A 225 -13.96 -9.64 3.74
N LYS A 226 -14.06 -10.92 4.10
CA LYS A 226 -15.21 -11.43 4.84
C LYS A 226 -15.29 -10.89 6.27
N ALA A 227 -14.13 -10.66 6.92
CA ALA A 227 -14.08 -10.03 8.23
C ALA A 227 -14.56 -8.56 8.18
N TYR A 228 -14.20 -7.84 7.12
CA TYR A 228 -14.72 -6.50 6.84
C TYR A 228 -16.25 -6.49 6.71
N VAL A 229 -16.82 -7.38 5.91
CA VAL A 229 -18.28 -7.51 5.73
C VAL A 229 -18.96 -7.93 7.05
N TYR A 230 -18.35 -8.87 7.78
CA TYR A 230 -18.85 -9.34 9.06
C TYR A 230 -19.03 -8.18 10.05
N VAL A 231 -18.04 -7.31 10.21
CA VAL A 231 -18.11 -6.16 11.11
C VAL A 231 -19.27 -5.23 10.75
N LEU A 232 -19.45 -4.94 9.46
CA LEU A 232 -20.53 -4.06 8.99
C LEU A 232 -21.91 -4.69 9.12
N SER A 233 -22.02 -6.02 9.21
CA SER A 233 -23.27 -6.74 9.41
C SER A 233 -23.71 -6.81 10.88
N LEU A 234 -22.85 -6.38 11.82
CA LEU A 234 -23.15 -6.46 13.25
C LEU A 234 -24.24 -5.47 13.67
N HIS A 235 -25.34 -5.98 14.17
CA HIS A 235 -26.48 -5.21 14.63
C HIS A 235 -26.85 -5.60 16.07
N LYS A 236 -27.60 -4.70 16.73
CA LYS A 236 -28.34 -4.97 17.97
C LYS A 236 -29.79 -4.66 17.77
N THR A 237 -30.65 -5.44 18.40
CA THR A 237 -32.08 -5.17 18.46
C THR A 237 -32.39 -4.30 19.67
N ARG A 238 -33.09 -3.20 19.46
CA ARG A 238 -33.66 -2.36 20.51
C ARG A 238 -35.15 -2.54 20.54
N LYS A 239 -35.67 -2.94 21.68
CA LYS A 239 -37.15 -2.95 21.96
C LYS A 239 -37.53 -1.57 22.45
N HIS A 240 -38.58 -1.02 21.90
CA HIS A 240 -39.23 0.22 22.35
C HIS A 240 -40.37 -0.10 23.33
N ARG A 241 -40.83 0.91 24.08
CA ARG A 241 -41.92 0.75 25.06
C ARG A 241 -43.24 0.40 24.41
N ASP A 242 -43.45 0.76 23.16
CA ASP A 242 -44.61 0.43 22.32
C ASP A 242 -44.59 -1.00 21.75
N GLY A 243 -43.60 -1.82 22.15
CA GLY A 243 -43.44 -3.19 21.67
C GLY A 243 -42.74 -3.31 20.33
N THR A 244 -42.47 -2.22 19.63
CA THR A 244 -41.74 -2.24 18.36
C THR A 244 -40.28 -2.58 18.57
N THR A 245 -39.64 -3.16 17.54
CA THR A 245 -38.21 -3.49 17.56
C THR A 245 -37.46 -2.76 16.44
N GLU A 246 -36.35 -2.13 16.79
CA GLU A 246 -35.48 -1.45 15.85
C GLU A 246 -34.14 -2.17 15.79
N SER A 247 -33.65 -2.47 14.57
CA SER A 247 -32.31 -3.00 14.36
C SER A 247 -31.34 -1.87 14.16
N LYS A 248 -30.31 -1.75 15.04
CA LYS A 248 -29.27 -0.72 14.97
C LYS A 248 -27.93 -1.32 14.72
N ARG A 249 -27.18 -0.76 13.76
CA ARG A 249 -25.78 -1.11 13.52
C ARG A 249 -24.91 -0.79 14.72
N LEU A 250 -23.96 -1.66 15.03
CA LEU A 250 -22.98 -1.42 16.09
C LEU A 250 -21.91 -0.41 15.63
N VAL A 251 -21.47 -0.49 14.36
CA VAL A 251 -20.53 0.43 13.74
C VAL A 251 -21.10 1.04 12.46
N PHE A 252 -20.80 2.30 12.21
CA PHE A 252 -21.25 3.03 11.03
C PHE A 252 -20.19 3.14 9.96
N PHE A 253 -18.91 2.99 10.35
CA PHE A 253 -17.79 3.05 9.45
C PHE A 253 -16.71 2.07 9.91
N CYS A 254 -16.14 1.37 8.95
CA CYS A 254 -15.04 0.44 9.16
C CYS A 254 -14.06 0.63 8.03
N ILE A 255 -12.77 0.73 8.33
CA ILE A 255 -11.69 0.76 7.34
C ILE A 255 -10.66 -0.30 7.68
N PHE A 256 -10.23 -1.06 6.66
CA PHE A 256 -9.11 -1.99 6.73
C PHE A 256 -8.01 -1.46 5.82
N TYR A 257 -6.85 -1.21 6.39
CA TYR A 257 -5.63 -0.89 5.68
C TYR A 257 -4.61 -1.99 5.93
N MET A 258 -4.73 -3.09 5.23
CA MET A 258 -4.10 -4.39 5.54
C MET A 258 -4.44 -4.83 6.96
N ASP A 259 -3.41 -4.94 7.80
CA ASP A 259 -3.46 -5.33 9.20
C ASP A 259 -4.00 -4.24 10.15
N ASP A 260 -4.01 -2.96 9.71
CA ASP A 260 -4.46 -1.80 10.49
C ASP A 260 -5.97 -1.59 10.32
N ILE A 261 -6.75 -1.83 11.37
CA ILE A 261 -8.21 -1.83 11.36
C ILE A 261 -8.74 -0.69 12.22
N LEU A 262 -9.70 0.07 11.69
CA LEU A 262 -10.41 1.12 12.40
C LEU A 262 -11.93 0.87 12.34
N LEU A 263 -12.57 0.90 13.49
CA LEU A 263 -14.03 0.84 13.64
C LEU A 263 -14.53 2.17 14.23
N ILE A 264 -15.58 2.74 13.67
CA ILE A 264 -16.17 4.00 14.16
C ILE A 264 -17.66 3.82 14.43
N GLY A 265 -18.12 4.33 15.58
CA GLY A 265 -19.51 4.24 15.97
C GLY A 265 -19.97 5.38 16.88
N ALA A 266 -21.28 5.42 17.13
CA ALA A 266 -21.93 6.47 17.93
C ALA A 266 -21.80 6.26 19.44
N ARG A 267 -21.61 5.01 19.88
CA ARG A 267 -21.59 4.64 21.31
C ARG A 267 -20.42 3.75 21.61
N GLU A 268 -19.74 4.00 22.73
CA GLU A 268 -18.58 3.24 23.17
C GLU A 268 -18.88 1.75 23.31
N ALA A 269 -19.96 1.42 24.02
CA ALA A 269 -20.36 0.03 24.25
C ALA A 269 -20.63 -0.74 22.95
N ASP A 270 -21.18 -0.08 21.93
CA ASP A 270 -21.46 -0.69 20.63
C ASP A 270 -20.16 -0.97 19.86
N VAL A 271 -19.23 0.00 19.84
CA VAL A 271 -17.91 -0.17 19.21
C VAL A 271 -17.09 -1.25 19.93
N LYS A 272 -17.11 -1.26 21.27
CA LYS A 272 -16.45 -2.30 22.08
C LYS A 272 -17.02 -3.69 21.79
N ARG A 273 -18.35 -3.81 21.67
CA ARG A 273 -19.01 -5.08 21.30
C ARG A 273 -18.60 -5.54 19.91
N ALA A 274 -18.56 -4.63 18.94
CA ALA A 274 -18.14 -4.93 17.58
C ALA A 274 -16.67 -5.35 17.50
N ALA A 275 -15.79 -4.67 18.23
CA ALA A 275 -14.36 -5.01 18.31
C ALA A 275 -14.17 -6.44 18.87
N ARG A 276 -14.78 -6.76 19.99
CA ARG A 276 -14.73 -8.11 20.57
C ARG A 276 -15.31 -9.18 19.64
N ALA A 277 -16.37 -8.87 18.91
CA ALA A 277 -16.95 -9.78 17.93
C ALA A 277 -15.97 -10.01 16.76
N LEU A 278 -15.30 -8.96 16.27
CA LEU A 278 -14.29 -9.06 15.24
C LEU A 278 -13.08 -9.89 15.71
N GLU A 279 -12.58 -9.66 16.92
CA GLU A 279 -11.46 -10.42 17.50
C GLU A 279 -11.78 -11.92 17.57
N LYS A 280 -12.98 -12.27 18.08
CA LYS A 280 -13.45 -13.67 18.10
C LYS A 280 -13.59 -14.24 16.70
N TYR A 281 -14.12 -13.47 15.75
CA TYR A 281 -14.30 -13.91 14.38
C TYR A 281 -12.93 -14.16 13.69
N LEU A 282 -11.98 -13.23 13.84
CA LEU A 282 -10.62 -13.38 13.29
C LEU A 282 -9.90 -14.59 13.88
N LEU A 283 -10.00 -14.81 15.20
CA LEU A 283 -9.41 -15.96 15.85
C LEU A 283 -10.06 -17.26 15.37
N LYS A 284 -11.39 -17.36 15.43
CA LYS A 284 -12.12 -18.58 15.10
C LYS A 284 -12.02 -18.95 13.63
N GLU A 285 -12.22 -17.97 12.75
CA GLU A 285 -12.32 -18.23 11.32
C GLU A 285 -10.96 -18.21 10.61
N TYR A 286 -9.97 -17.46 11.12
CA TYR A 286 -8.70 -17.23 10.42
C TYR A 286 -7.46 -17.57 11.25
N GLY A 287 -7.61 -17.92 12.53
CA GLY A 287 -6.46 -18.09 13.42
C GLY A 287 -5.67 -16.80 13.67
N LEU A 288 -6.24 -15.65 13.31
CA LEU A 288 -5.59 -14.35 13.44
C LEU A 288 -5.92 -13.70 14.78
N THR A 289 -4.93 -13.04 15.37
CA THR A 289 -5.08 -12.33 16.65
C THR A 289 -4.80 -10.83 16.47
N ILE A 290 -5.50 -10.01 17.21
CA ILE A 290 -5.22 -8.57 17.32
C ILE A 290 -4.07 -8.36 18.31
N LYS A 291 -3.25 -7.34 18.09
CA LYS A 291 -2.22 -6.92 19.03
C LYS A 291 -2.83 -6.37 20.33
N PRO A 292 -2.15 -6.52 21.48
CA PRO A 292 -2.68 -6.07 22.78
C PRO A 292 -2.76 -4.55 22.93
N ASP A 293 -2.12 -3.79 22.06
CA ASP A 293 -2.12 -2.32 22.03
C ASP A 293 -3.34 -1.72 21.29
N ALA A 294 -4.34 -2.54 21.00
CA ALA A 294 -5.61 -2.06 20.45
C ALA A 294 -6.29 -1.10 21.43
N ASP A 295 -6.78 0.02 20.92
CA ASP A 295 -7.30 1.12 21.74
C ASP A 295 -8.74 1.50 21.33
N LEU A 296 -9.60 1.72 22.34
CA LEU A 296 -10.93 2.25 22.20
C LEU A 296 -10.99 3.63 22.83
N PHE A 297 -11.31 4.64 22.06
CA PHE A 297 -11.26 6.03 22.50
C PHE A 297 -12.39 6.89 21.93
N PRO A 298 -12.79 7.97 22.62
CA PRO A 298 -13.61 9.02 22.04
C PRO A 298 -12.80 9.77 20.99
N ILE A 299 -13.40 9.95 19.79
CA ILE A 299 -12.78 10.71 18.72
C ILE A 299 -12.77 12.18 19.12
N ASP A 300 -11.65 12.86 18.84
CA ASP A 300 -11.41 14.29 19.05
C ASP A 300 -12.70 15.15 19.00
N TYR A 301 -12.93 15.96 20.03
CA TYR A 301 -14.04 16.90 20.12
C TYR A 301 -13.65 18.11 20.98
N ARG A 302 -14.36 19.22 20.78
CA ARG A 302 -14.15 20.45 21.55
C ARG A 302 -15.27 20.65 22.55
N ILE A 303 -14.94 20.98 23.77
CA ILE A 303 -15.89 21.46 24.78
C ILE A 303 -15.73 22.97 24.88
N LYS A 304 -16.84 23.71 24.78
CA LYS A 304 -16.87 25.11 25.10
C LYS A 304 -16.71 25.25 26.60
N THR A 305 -15.53 25.67 27.05
CA THR A 305 -15.26 26.05 28.43
C THR A 305 -15.49 27.53 28.55
N GLY A 306 -16.56 27.94 29.20
CA GLY A 306 -16.85 29.32 29.52
C GLY A 306 -18.15 29.45 30.27
N ASN A 307 -18.12 30.09 31.43
CA ASN A 307 -19.32 30.55 32.12
C ASN A 307 -20.04 31.57 31.21
N LYS A 308 -21.38 31.59 31.27
CA LYS A 308 -22.24 32.51 30.49
C LYS A 308 -21.90 34.00 30.62
N TYR A 309 -20.93 34.36 31.45
CA TYR A 309 -20.57 35.74 31.84
C TYR A 309 -19.14 36.16 31.50
N GLU A 310 -18.33 35.34 30.82
CA GLU A 310 -16.98 35.70 30.43
C GLU A 310 -16.93 36.47 29.09
N ASN A 311 -16.08 37.50 29.05
CA ASN A 311 -15.96 38.47 27.96
C ASN A 311 -15.68 37.83 26.61
N TYR A 312 -16.16 38.44 25.53
CA TYR A 312 -16.13 37.99 24.14
C TYR A 312 -14.75 37.51 23.61
N ARG A 313 -13.63 37.92 24.24
CA ARG A 313 -12.28 37.54 23.88
C ARG A 313 -11.82 36.19 24.47
N GLU A 314 -12.48 35.64 25.47
CA GLU A 314 -12.17 34.32 26.08
C GLU A 314 -13.06 33.19 25.57
N LYS A 315 -14.07 33.51 24.78
CA LYS A 315 -15.03 32.52 24.21
C LYS A 315 -14.39 31.51 23.24
N ASP A 316 -13.17 31.71 22.78
CA ASP A 316 -12.50 30.86 21.79
C ASP A 316 -11.58 29.79 22.41
N LYS A 317 -11.44 29.72 23.71
CA LYS A 317 -10.70 28.63 24.37
C LYS A 317 -11.57 27.39 24.56
N ALA A 318 -11.91 26.74 23.44
CA ALA A 318 -12.52 25.41 23.50
C ALA A 318 -11.49 24.38 23.89
N GLU A 319 -11.63 23.74 25.03
CA GLU A 319 -10.78 22.62 25.46
C GLU A 319 -10.98 21.44 24.51
N ARG A 320 -9.88 20.95 23.96
CA ARG A 320 -9.90 19.75 23.11
C ARG A 320 -9.83 18.50 23.97
N ARG A 321 -10.76 17.58 23.77
CA ARG A 321 -10.83 16.27 24.44
C ARG A 321 -10.92 15.14 23.42
N GLY A 322 -10.69 13.92 23.89
CA GLY A 322 -10.63 12.75 23.04
C GLY A 322 -9.29 12.60 22.34
N LYS A 323 -9.19 11.68 21.38
CA LYS A 323 -7.96 11.41 20.61
C LYS A 323 -8.22 11.57 19.12
N PRO A 324 -7.24 12.08 18.35
CA PRO A 324 -7.29 12.03 16.90
C PRO A 324 -7.09 10.60 16.40
N ILE A 325 -7.47 10.36 15.16
CA ILE A 325 -7.23 9.07 14.51
C ILE A 325 -5.84 9.08 13.88
N ASP A 326 -4.91 8.27 14.42
CA ASP A 326 -3.56 8.09 13.88
C ASP A 326 -3.53 6.85 12.98
N MET A 327 -3.58 7.05 11.66
CA MET A 327 -3.60 5.96 10.67
C MET A 327 -2.93 6.37 9.36
N MET A 328 -2.30 5.42 8.66
CA MET A 328 -1.70 5.64 7.33
C MET A 328 -0.66 6.78 7.27
N GLY A 329 0.01 7.09 8.39
CA GLY A 329 1.01 8.17 8.45
C GLY A 329 0.44 9.56 8.74
N TYR A 330 -0.87 9.67 8.93
CA TYR A 330 -1.58 10.90 9.27
C TYR A 330 -2.17 10.85 10.67
N VAL A 331 -2.30 12.01 11.29
CA VAL A 331 -3.03 12.24 12.53
C VAL A 331 -4.24 13.11 12.18
N ILE A 332 -5.42 12.49 12.20
CA ILE A 332 -6.64 13.08 11.64
C ILE A 332 -7.53 13.57 12.78
N TYR A 333 -7.68 14.88 12.86
CA TYR A 333 -8.60 15.59 13.74
C TYR A 333 -9.90 15.91 13.02
N ARG A 334 -10.93 16.34 13.75
CA ARG A 334 -12.21 16.75 13.14
C ARG A 334 -12.09 17.99 12.28
N ASP A 335 -11.22 18.90 12.62
CA ASP A 335 -11.06 20.20 11.97
C ASP A 335 -9.85 20.29 11.03
N HIS A 336 -8.81 19.50 11.27
CA HIS A 336 -7.58 19.49 10.47
C HIS A 336 -6.92 18.10 10.42
N THR A 337 -5.85 17.99 9.66
CA THR A 337 -5.05 16.77 9.57
C THR A 337 -3.57 17.11 9.57
N GLU A 338 -2.81 16.39 10.38
CA GLU A 338 -1.37 16.54 10.52
C GLU A 338 -0.61 15.32 9.97
N ILE A 339 0.67 15.50 9.69
CA ILE A 339 1.59 14.40 9.44
C ILE A 339 1.94 13.78 10.81
N ARG A 340 2.00 12.44 10.89
CA ARG A 340 2.44 11.74 12.10
C ARG A 340 3.79 12.30 12.59
N SER A 341 3.90 12.63 13.89
CA SER A 341 5.03 13.39 14.47
C SER A 341 6.41 12.84 14.09
N LYS A 342 6.61 11.52 14.11
CA LYS A 342 7.89 10.90 13.70
C LYS A 342 8.25 11.15 12.23
N ILE A 343 7.26 11.11 11.34
CA ILE A 343 7.44 11.40 9.90
C ILE A 343 7.71 12.89 9.73
N PHE A 344 6.91 13.72 10.39
CA PHE A 344 7.05 15.18 10.36
C PHE A 344 8.45 15.65 10.78
N LEU A 345 8.99 15.14 11.91
CA LEU A 345 10.31 15.54 12.39
C LEU A 345 11.43 15.17 11.40
N ARG A 346 11.36 13.98 10.78
CA ARG A 346 12.33 13.56 9.76
C ARG A 346 12.22 14.40 8.49
N ALA A 347 11.00 14.64 8.03
CA ALA A 347 10.73 15.49 6.89
C ALA A 347 11.24 16.92 7.13
N ARG A 348 10.90 17.52 8.27
CA ARG A 348 11.36 18.86 8.66
C ARG A 348 12.89 18.97 8.65
N ARG A 349 13.61 17.97 9.18
CA ARG A 349 15.08 17.95 9.15
C ARG A 349 15.61 17.95 7.71
N ALA A 350 15.07 17.09 6.84
CA ALA A 350 15.49 17.03 5.45
C ALA A 350 15.26 18.37 4.72
N TYR A 351 14.06 18.96 4.90
CA TYR A 351 13.73 20.24 4.28
C TYR A 351 14.54 21.40 4.85
N SER A 352 14.86 21.40 6.16
CA SER A 352 15.72 22.41 6.76
C SER A 352 17.12 22.40 6.15
N VAL A 353 17.72 21.22 5.98
CA VAL A 353 19.04 21.07 5.35
C VAL A 353 19.00 21.50 3.88
N ALA A 354 18.01 21.02 3.12
CA ALA A 354 17.87 21.37 1.71
C ALA A 354 17.66 22.87 1.51
N TRP A 355 16.84 23.50 2.35
CA TRP A 355 16.60 24.95 2.34
C TRP A 355 17.88 25.76 2.66
N TYR A 356 18.67 25.30 3.65
CA TYR A 356 19.97 25.88 3.95
C TYR A 356 20.91 25.82 2.73
N CYS A 357 21.01 24.66 2.08
CA CYS A 357 21.81 24.48 0.87
C CYS A 357 21.38 25.44 -0.24
N MET A 358 20.08 25.58 -0.48
CA MET A 358 19.55 26.51 -1.50
C MET A 358 19.89 27.96 -1.20
N LYS A 359 19.73 28.41 0.05
CA LYS A 359 20.07 29.80 0.48
C LYS A 359 21.55 30.13 0.29
N ASN A 360 22.42 29.17 0.57
CA ASN A 360 23.86 29.35 0.49
C ASN A 360 24.45 28.94 -0.87
N ARG A 361 23.61 28.67 -1.87
CA ARG A 361 24.02 28.24 -3.22
C ARG A 361 24.89 26.97 -3.22
N VAL A 362 24.69 26.10 -2.22
CA VAL A 362 25.36 24.81 -2.11
C VAL A 362 24.47 23.73 -2.72
N GLU A 363 25.06 22.74 -3.38
CA GLU A 363 24.32 21.62 -3.96
C GLU A 363 23.66 20.78 -2.86
N ILE A 364 22.37 20.43 -3.05
CA ILE A 364 21.63 19.58 -2.10
C ILE A 364 22.24 18.16 -2.12
N PRO A 365 22.66 17.58 -0.98
CA PRO A 365 23.10 16.21 -0.92
C PRO A 365 22.04 15.25 -1.48
N LEU A 366 22.45 14.27 -2.27
CA LEU A 366 21.55 13.39 -3.01
C LEU A 366 20.56 12.64 -2.08
N GLU A 367 21.06 12.15 -0.94
CA GLU A 367 20.22 11.51 0.08
C GLU A 367 19.12 12.43 0.63
N ILE A 368 19.45 13.71 0.83
CA ILE A 368 18.49 14.72 1.27
C ILE A 368 17.48 15.02 0.18
N ALA A 369 17.92 15.08 -1.08
CA ALA A 369 17.02 15.28 -2.22
C ALA A 369 15.98 14.14 -2.31
N TYR A 370 16.38 12.89 -2.20
CA TYR A 370 15.45 11.76 -2.15
C TYR A 370 14.48 11.83 -0.95
N LYS A 371 14.96 12.22 0.23
CA LYS A 371 14.10 12.42 1.41
C LYS A 371 13.07 13.52 1.18
N CYS A 372 13.46 14.65 0.61
CA CYS A 372 12.54 15.77 0.33
C CYS A 372 11.44 15.35 -0.65
N THR A 373 11.77 14.66 -1.74
CA THR A 373 10.78 14.18 -2.70
C THR A 373 9.84 13.15 -2.10
N SER A 374 10.35 12.21 -1.29
CA SER A 374 9.56 11.18 -0.61
C SER A 374 8.55 11.77 0.39
N TYR A 375 8.93 12.81 1.15
CA TYR A 375 8.06 13.41 2.16
C TYR A 375 7.12 14.48 1.62
N TYR A 376 7.28 14.91 0.36
CA TYR A 376 6.49 16.00 -0.22
C TYR A 376 4.98 15.76 -0.16
N GLY A 377 4.53 14.54 -0.48
CA GLY A 377 3.12 14.17 -0.44
C GLY A 377 2.46 14.37 0.94
N GLY A 378 3.21 14.11 2.02
CA GLY A 378 2.73 14.37 3.38
C GLY A 378 2.39 15.83 3.62
N PHE A 379 3.27 16.74 3.23
CA PHE A 379 3.03 18.19 3.36
C PHE A 379 1.93 18.69 2.40
N LYS A 380 1.87 18.16 1.19
CA LYS A 380 0.85 18.57 0.20
C LYS A 380 -0.58 18.31 0.69
N HIS A 381 -0.78 17.25 1.47
CA HIS A 381 -2.09 16.75 1.85
C HIS A 381 -2.45 16.93 3.34
N THR A 382 -1.78 17.85 4.03
CA THR A 382 -2.00 18.16 5.45
C THR A 382 -2.01 19.66 5.71
N ASP A 383 -2.50 20.04 6.90
CA ASP A 383 -2.56 21.44 7.36
C ASP A 383 -1.19 21.90 7.91
N SER A 384 -0.18 21.91 7.03
CA SER A 384 1.23 22.19 7.37
C SER A 384 1.70 23.56 6.84
N LYS A 385 0.80 24.56 6.73
CA LYS A 385 1.07 25.87 6.09
C LYS A 385 2.35 26.52 6.64
N TYR A 386 2.48 26.66 7.96
CA TYR A 386 3.65 27.30 8.57
C TYR A 386 4.99 26.70 8.14
N VAL A 387 5.08 25.36 8.08
CA VAL A 387 6.32 24.67 7.69
C VAL A 387 6.56 24.75 6.19
N LYS A 388 5.49 24.72 5.40
CA LYS A 388 5.56 24.92 3.94
C LYS A 388 6.16 26.29 3.61
N ASP A 389 5.66 27.33 4.26
CA ASP A 389 6.11 28.71 4.03
C ASP A 389 7.55 28.90 4.56
N LYS A 390 7.83 28.42 5.79
CA LYS A 390 9.15 28.58 6.44
C LYS A 390 10.31 27.99 5.64
N TYR A 391 10.14 26.84 5.03
CA TYR A 391 11.18 26.12 4.28
C TYR A 391 10.97 26.15 2.77
N ASN A 392 9.99 26.90 2.29
CA ASN A 392 9.61 26.95 0.87
C ASN A 392 9.58 25.55 0.23
N ILE A 393 8.75 24.67 0.81
CA ILE A 393 8.75 23.23 0.52
C ILE A 393 8.59 22.94 -0.97
N ASP A 394 7.78 23.71 -1.68
CA ASP A 394 7.55 23.50 -3.10
C ASP A 394 8.81 23.78 -3.93
N ALA A 395 9.50 24.90 -3.65
CA ALA A 395 10.75 25.24 -4.32
C ALA A 395 11.86 24.25 -4.00
N VAL A 396 11.98 23.82 -2.71
CA VAL A 396 12.93 22.79 -2.28
C VAL A 396 12.67 21.47 -2.98
N CYS A 397 11.40 21.05 -3.08
CA CYS A 397 11.04 19.80 -3.77
C CYS A 397 11.40 19.87 -5.26
N ALA A 398 11.15 21.00 -5.92
CA ALA A 398 11.54 21.20 -7.33
C ALA A 398 13.06 21.14 -7.51
N ALA A 399 13.84 21.78 -6.63
CA ALA A 399 15.30 21.72 -6.64
C ALA A 399 15.83 20.29 -6.38
N ALA A 400 15.21 19.57 -5.42
CA ALA A 400 15.56 18.19 -5.13
C ALA A 400 15.32 17.26 -6.34
N LYS A 401 14.20 17.41 -7.04
CA LYS A 401 13.93 16.65 -8.27
C LYS A 401 14.96 16.95 -9.36
N ARG A 402 15.35 18.22 -9.58
CA ARG A 402 16.43 18.58 -10.52
C ARG A 402 17.76 17.94 -10.14
N ARG A 403 18.10 17.93 -8.84
CA ARG A 403 19.33 17.28 -8.33
C ARG A 403 19.35 15.79 -8.62
N ILE A 404 18.24 15.10 -8.38
CA ILE A 404 18.07 13.66 -8.67
C ILE A 404 18.22 13.39 -10.18
N SER A 405 17.55 14.18 -11.02
CA SER A 405 17.63 14.05 -12.48
C SER A 405 19.04 14.29 -13.01
N LYS A 406 19.75 15.30 -12.48
CA LYS A 406 21.16 15.58 -12.85
C LYS A 406 22.07 14.39 -12.50
N HIS A 407 21.89 13.80 -11.32
CA HIS A 407 22.66 12.62 -10.91
C HIS A 407 22.38 11.42 -11.82
N ALA A 408 21.10 11.14 -12.11
CA ALA A 408 20.74 10.04 -13.02
C ALA A 408 21.37 10.20 -14.42
N LYS A 409 21.38 11.43 -14.95
CA LYS A 409 22.04 11.73 -16.23
C LYS A 409 23.56 11.53 -16.14
N SER A 410 24.22 12.00 -15.06
CA SER A 410 25.69 11.84 -14.90
C SER A 410 26.11 10.38 -14.76
N GLU A 411 25.30 9.51 -14.17
CA GLU A 411 25.57 8.07 -14.15
C GLU A 411 25.48 7.43 -15.54
N ILE A 412 24.51 7.87 -16.36
CA ILE A 412 24.36 7.40 -17.74
C ILE A 412 25.56 7.80 -18.59
N TYR A 413 25.95 9.08 -18.55
CA TYR A 413 27.07 9.59 -19.35
C TYR A 413 28.44 9.20 -18.80
N GLY A 414 28.63 9.10 -17.48
CA GLY A 414 29.88 8.69 -16.84
C GLY A 414 30.24 7.22 -17.12
N THR A 415 29.26 6.34 -17.26
CA THR A 415 29.47 4.96 -17.71
C THR A 415 29.81 4.86 -19.19
N SER A 416 29.28 5.75 -20.04
CA SER A 416 29.58 5.83 -21.45
C SER A 416 31.05 6.29 -21.70
N ALA A 417 31.50 7.31 -20.96
CA ALA A 417 32.89 7.80 -21.09
C ALA A 417 33.92 6.78 -20.59
N ARG A 418 33.64 6.05 -19.51
CA ARG A 418 34.55 4.99 -19.00
C ARG A 418 34.61 3.79 -19.94
N SER A 419 33.52 3.43 -20.62
CA SER A 419 33.54 2.35 -21.61
C SER A 419 34.24 2.76 -22.90
N ALA A 420 34.20 4.03 -23.31
CA ALA A 420 34.95 4.55 -24.46
C ALA A 420 36.47 4.58 -24.18
N LEU A 421 36.87 4.96 -22.97
CA LEU A 421 38.29 4.91 -22.56
C LEU A 421 38.84 3.48 -22.44
N ALA A 422 38.03 2.52 -22.00
CA ALA A 422 38.42 1.10 -21.92
C ALA A 422 38.44 0.39 -23.29
N ALA A 423 37.85 0.98 -24.32
CA ALA A 423 37.91 0.47 -25.69
C ALA A 423 39.07 1.05 -26.49
N CYS A 424 39.75 2.06 -25.95
CA CYS A 424 40.96 2.69 -26.54
C CYS A 424 42.24 2.23 -25.85
N GLN A 425 42.20 1.34 -24.88
CA GLN A 425 43.32 0.60 -24.30
C GLN A 425 43.27 -0.88 -24.73
#